data_c809697baf62d25248b42f4da2697a24
#
_entry.id   c809697baf62d25248b42f4da2697a24
#
_cell.length_a   1.000
_cell.length_b   1.000
_cell.length_c   1.000
_cell.angle_alpha   90.00
_cell.angle_beta   90.00
_cell.angle_gamma   90.00
#
_symmetry.space_group_name_H-M   'P 1'
#
loop_
_entity.id
_entity.type
_entity.pdbx_description
1 polymer ?
#
loop_
_entity_poly.entity_id
_entity_poly.type
_entity_poly.pdbx_seq_one_letter_code
_entity_poly.pdbx_strand_id
1 'polypeptide(L)'
;MLCKWKVADCSNSLWICISLYYFILTLNQHFVLVCSSSLKKVAVVTGGNKGIGYAIVEGLCQNFSGDVFLTARDEGRGLAAVKALNEMGYHPKFHQLDITDDQSIIKFNNYLLHEYGGLDVLINNAGIAFKVAATDPLAVQAKETIRVNYFGTRKVCDVMFPILRPHARVVHLSSTLNYCHLLKIPSELLRKKLSAGNLTVDHLDGLMLDFVRSAEQDKEVHLHWAGASAYSVSKVGISALTRIQQREFLNNKRMDIVVNSVHPGYVDTDMTSHKGTLTIAQGAVSSLYAALLPENITEPKGAHILQNKTIVDWTTPF
;
A
#
# COMPACT_ATOMS: atom_id res chain seq x y z
N MET A 1 62.72 -49.76 -11.91
CA MET A 1 61.33 -50.13 -11.68
C MET A 1 60.48 -48.95 -12.15
N LEU A 2 59.97 -49.06 -13.38
CA LEU A 2 59.19 -47.99 -14.02
C LEU A 2 57.70 -48.24 -13.76
N CYS A 3 57.06 -47.36 -13.02
CA CYS A 3 55.63 -47.42 -12.77
C CYS A 3 54.92 -46.71 -13.91
N LYS A 4 54.22 -47.44 -14.78
CA LYS A 4 53.39 -46.93 -15.87
C LYS A 4 52.06 -46.50 -15.27
N TRP A 5 51.78 -45.19 -15.29
CA TRP A 5 50.43 -44.67 -15.08
C TRP A 5 49.62 -44.82 -16.34
N LYS A 6 48.52 -45.57 -16.27
CA LYS A 6 47.53 -45.64 -17.34
C LYS A 6 46.75 -44.33 -17.34
N VAL A 7 46.74 -43.64 -18.46
CA VAL A 7 45.80 -42.52 -18.73
C VAL A 7 44.41 -43.11 -18.88
N ALA A 8 43.56 -42.89 -17.91
CA ALA A 8 42.14 -43.25 -17.98
C ALA A 8 41.41 -42.24 -18.91
N ASP A 9 40.57 -42.81 -19.75
CA ASP A 9 39.82 -42.23 -20.81
C ASP A 9 39.01 -40.99 -20.38
N CYS A 10 39.46 -39.78 -20.75
CA CYS A 10 38.80 -38.52 -20.46
C CYS A 10 37.60 -38.21 -21.38
N SER A 11 37.26 -39.09 -22.32
CA SER A 11 36.18 -38.87 -23.27
C SER A 11 34.79 -39.07 -22.71
N ASN A 12 34.61 -39.95 -21.73
CA ASN A 12 33.28 -40.23 -21.15
C ASN A 12 32.82 -39.15 -20.15
N SER A 13 33.74 -38.47 -19.44
CA SER A 13 33.37 -37.43 -18.47
C SER A 13 32.92 -36.14 -19.17
N LEU A 14 33.46 -35.82 -20.35
CA LEU A 14 33.07 -34.63 -21.13
C LEU A 14 31.63 -34.76 -21.69
N TRP A 15 31.28 -35.96 -22.17
CA TRP A 15 29.90 -36.22 -22.64
C TRP A 15 28.87 -36.22 -21.54
N ILE A 16 29.18 -36.66 -20.34
CA ILE A 16 28.29 -36.59 -19.17
C ILE A 16 28.09 -35.14 -18.73
N CYS A 17 29.16 -34.32 -18.71
CA CYS A 17 29.05 -32.89 -18.37
C CYS A 17 28.25 -32.09 -19.44
N ILE A 18 28.45 -32.39 -20.71
CA ILE A 18 27.69 -31.74 -21.79
C ILE A 18 26.22 -32.18 -21.73
N SER A 19 25.93 -33.45 -21.49
CA SER A 19 24.56 -33.97 -21.36
C SER A 19 23.84 -33.38 -20.14
N LEU A 20 24.52 -33.25 -19.00
CA LEU A 20 23.98 -32.57 -17.81
C LEU A 20 23.75 -31.07 -18.06
N TYR A 21 24.66 -30.40 -18.76
CA TYR A 21 24.50 -28.98 -19.10
C TYR A 21 23.30 -28.76 -20.05
N TYR A 22 23.12 -29.60 -21.08
CA TYR A 22 21.94 -29.57 -21.94
C TYR A 22 20.65 -29.95 -21.18
N PHE A 23 20.71 -30.90 -20.27
CA PHE A 23 19.57 -31.28 -19.43
C PHE A 23 19.17 -30.14 -18.48
N ILE A 24 20.13 -29.43 -17.87
CA ILE A 24 19.88 -28.24 -17.06
C ILE A 24 19.36 -27.09 -17.90
N LEU A 25 19.88 -26.89 -19.13
CA LEU A 25 19.37 -25.86 -20.06
C LEU A 25 17.94 -26.18 -20.52
N THR A 26 17.63 -27.45 -20.83
CA THR A 26 16.26 -27.85 -21.21
C THR A 26 15.31 -27.80 -20.02
N LEU A 27 15.72 -28.12 -18.81
CA LEU A 27 14.93 -27.92 -17.60
C LEU A 27 14.67 -26.43 -17.34
N ASN A 28 15.68 -25.57 -17.50
CA ASN A 28 15.48 -24.12 -17.39
C ASN A 28 14.58 -23.55 -18.50
N GLN A 29 14.71 -24.06 -19.74
CA GLN A 29 13.79 -23.64 -20.83
C GLN A 29 12.37 -24.17 -20.61
N HIS A 30 12.18 -25.37 -20.09
CA HIS A 30 10.86 -25.89 -19.70
C HIS A 30 10.28 -25.15 -18.49
N PHE A 31 11.12 -24.78 -17.51
CA PHE A 31 10.69 -23.97 -16.37
C PHE A 31 10.30 -22.55 -16.80
N VAL A 32 11.02 -21.94 -17.76
CA VAL A 32 10.69 -20.65 -18.36
C VAL A 32 9.44 -20.75 -19.27
N LEU A 33 9.25 -21.86 -19.97
CA LEU A 33 8.07 -22.06 -20.85
C LEU A 33 6.79 -22.44 -20.08
N VAL A 34 6.90 -23.10 -18.94
CA VAL A 34 5.75 -23.38 -18.06
C VAL A 34 5.36 -22.12 -17.27
N CYS A 35 6.26 -21.14 -17.09
CA CYS A 35 5.98 -19.85 -16.44
C CYS A 35 5.40 -18.79 -17.41
N SER A 36 5.12 -19.12 -18.65
CA SER A 36 4.53 -18.22 -19.66
C SER A 36 3.00 -18.33 -19.79
N SER A 37 2.31 -19.09 -18.96
CA SER A 37 0.89 -18.81 -18.71
C SER A 37 0.85 -17.49 -17.94
N SER A 38 0.27 -16.42 -18.48
CA SER A 38 0.13 -15.14 -17.83
C SER A 38 -0.42 -15.36 -16.42
N LEU A 39 0.44 -15.23 -15.41
CA LEU A 39 0.02 -15.36 -14.01
C LEU A 39 -1.15 -14.41 -13.81
N LYS A 40 -2.26 -14.93 -13.30
CA LYS A 40 -3.48 -14.15 -13.07
C LYS A 40 -3.14 -12.88 -12.29
N LYS A 41 -3.62 -11.73 -12.76
CA LYS A 41 -3.44 -10.44 -12.05
C LYS A 41 -4.16 -10.50 -10.70
N VAL A 42 -3.63 -9.76 -9.73
CA VAL A 42 -4.19 -9.71 -8.38
C VAL A 42 -4.22 -8.31 -7.82
N ALA A 43 -5.36 -7.94 -7.24
CA ALA A 43 -5.58 -6.69 -6.52
C ALA A 43 -5.88 -6.96 -5.05
N VAL A 44 -5.32 -6.16 -4.16
CA VAL A 44 -5.51 -6.24 -2.71
C VAL A 44 -6.06 -4.92 -2.18
N VAL A 45 -7.12 -5.00 -1.36
CA VAL A 45 -7.69 -3.86 -0.64
C VAL A 45 -7.61 -4.10 0.86
N THR A 46 -6.86 -3.28 1.59
CA THR A 46 -6.81 -3.38 3.05
C THR A 46 -8.04 -2.74 3.69
N GLY A 47 -8.64 -3.42 4.68
CA GLY A 47 -9.86 -2.92 5.34
C GLY A 47 -11.07 -2.87 4.40
N GLY A 48 -11.23 -3.86 3.54
CA GLY A 48 -12.28 -3.94 2.51
C GLY A 48 -13.66 -4.36 3.01
N ASN A 49 -13.82 -4.65 4.30
CA ASN A 49 -15.06 -5.25 4.82
C ASN A 49 -16.21 -4.26 5.05
N LYS A 50 -16.00 -2.95 4.91
CA LYS A 50 -17.03 -1.91 5.05
C LYS A 50 -16.62 -0.57 4.44
N GLY A 51 -17.60 0.33 4.34
CA GLY A 51 -17.37 1.72 3.92
C GLY A 51 -16.71 1.84 2.54
N ILE A 52 -15.75 2.77 2.43
CA ILE A 52 -15.06 3.05 1.17
C ILE A 52 -14.31 1.82 0.65
N GLY A 53 -13.65 1.06 1.55
CA GLY A 53 -12.93 -0.16 1.18
C GLY A 53 -13.83 -1.21 0.53
N TYR A 54 -15.06 -1.38 1.02
CA TYR A 54 -16.05 -2.27 0.43
C TYR A 54 -16.43 -1.84 -0.98
N ALA A 55 -16.73 -0.55 -1.18
CA ALA A 55 -17.05 -0.01 -2.50
C ALA A 55 -15.86 -0.06 -3.48
N ILE A 56 -14.62 0.04 -2.98
CA ILE A 56 -13.42 -0.18 -3.81
C ILE A 56 -13.32 -1.65 -4.27
N VAL A 57 -13.56 -2.61 -3.37
CA VAL A 57 -13.57 -4.04 -3.74
C VAL A 57 -14.65 -4.31 -4.79
N GLU A 58 -15.87 -3.80 -4.59
CA GLU A 58 -16.95 -3.91 -5.57
C GLU A 58 -16.54 -3.35 -6.93
N GLY A 59 -16.04 -2.11 -6.98
CA GLY A 59 -15.61 -1.47 -8.22
C GLY A 59 -14.42 -2.17 -8.90
N LEU A 60 -13.50 -2.76 -8.15
CA LEU A 60 -12.45 -3.61 -8.72
C LEU A 60 -13.00 -4.91 -9.30
N CYS A 61 -13.95 -5.57 -8.64
CA CYS A 61 -14.60 -6.75 -9.20
C CYS A 61 -15.31 -6.47 -10.54
N GLN A 62 -15.76 -5.24 -10.75
CA GLN A 62 -16.38 -4.81 -12.02
C GLN A 62 -15.35 -4.50 -13.12
N ASN A 63 -14.20 -3.95 -12.79
CA ASN A 63 -13.34 -3.27 -13.75
C ASN A 63 -11.90 -3.83 -13.82
N PHE A 64 -11.49 -4.70 -12.90
CA PHE A 64 -10.15 -5.27 -12.86
C PHE A 64 -10.16 -6.71 -13.41
N SER A 65 -9.30 -6.96 -14.40
CA SER A 65 -9.17 -8.30 -15.01
C SER A 65 -8.21 -9.17 -14.17
N GLY A 66 -8.67 -9.70 -13.05
CA GLY A 66 -7.89 -10.54 -12.14
C GLY A 66 -8.65 -10.94 -10.89
N ASP A 67 -7.96 -11.50 -9.90
CA ASP A 67 -8.54 -11.76 -8.58
C ASP A 67 -8.47 -10.51 -7.69
N VAL A 68 -9.55 -10.23 -7.00
CA VAL A 68 -9.65 -9.12 -6.04
C VAL A 68 -9.72 -9.69 -4.62
N PHE A 69 -8.76 -9.32 -3.77
CA PHE A 69 -8.76 -9.68 -2.36
C PHE A 69 -9.38 -8.59 -1.51
N LEU A 70 -10.48 -8.90 -0.88
CA LEU A 70 -11.00 -8.19 0.27
C LEU A 70 -10.24 -8.65 1.50
N THR A 71 -9.54 -7.74 2.19
CA THR A 71 -8.89 -8.09 3.44
C THR A 71 -9.46 -7.34 4.63
N ALA A 72 -9.49 -7.98 5.79
CA ALA A 72 -9.92 -7.40 7.06
C ALA A 72 -9.20 -8.09 8.22
N ARG A 73 -9.01 -7.37 9.34
CA ARG A 73 -8.41 -7.95 10.53
C ARG A 73 -9.32 -8.98 11.22
N ASP A 74 -10.62 -8.78 11.12
CA ASP A 74 -11.66 -9.65 11.69
C ASP A 74 -12.19 -10.55 10.55
N GLU A 75 -11.98 -11.86 10.70
CA GLU A 75 -12.32 -12.85 9.70
C GLU A 75 -13.85 -12.93 9.49
N GLY A 76 -14.63 -12.93 10.56
CA GLY A 76 -16.09 -13.04 10.47
C GLY A 76 -16.71 -11.87 9.71
N ARG A 77 -16.26 -10.63 9.99
CA ARG A 77 -16.72 -9.44 9.25
C ARG A 77 -16.24 -9.44 7.80
N GLY A 78 -15.04 -9.95 7.54
CA GLY A 78 -14.51 -10.08 6.19
C GLY A 78 -15.32 -11.07 5.35
N LEU A 79 -15.58 -12.26 5.87
CA LEU A 79 -16.39 -13.29 5.20
C LEU A 79 -17.84 -12.84 4.98
N ALA A 80 -18.43 -12.12 5.95
CA ALA A 80 -19.78 -11.56 5.78
C ALA A 80 -19.82 -10.54 4.62
N ALA A 81 -18.80 -9.70 4.47
CA ALA A 81 -18.70 -8.75 3.38
C ALA A 81 -18.52 -9.44 2.01
N VAL A 82 -17.68 -10.48 1.94
CA VAL A 82 -17.55 -11.31 0.72
C VAL A 82 -18.87 -11.97 0.35
N LYS A 83 -19.60 -12.52 1.33
CA LYS A 83 -20.92 -13.12 1.10
C LYS A 83 -21.87 -12.09 0.48
N ALA A 84 -21.94 -10.88 1.03
CA ALA A 84 -22.80 -9.82 0.50
C ALA A 84 -22.42 -9.45 -0.95
N LEU A 85 -21.12 -9.37 -1.27
CA LEU A 85 -20.66 -9.13 -2.64
C LEU A 85 -21.00 -10.29 -3.59
N ASN A 86 -20.90 -11.54 -3.11
CA ASN A 86 -21.31 -12.72 -3.91
C ASN A 86 -22.81 -12.71 -4.24
N GLU A 87 -23.66 -12.30 -3.31
CA GLU A 87 -25.10 -12.14 -3.53
C GLU A 87 -25.41 -11.06 -4.59
N MET A 88 -24.50 -10.10 -4.78
CA MET A 88 -24.58 -9.11 -5.86
C MET A 88 -23.95 -9.58 -7.19
N GLY A 89 -23.43 -10.82 -7.24
CA GLY A 89 -22.79 -11.39 -8.43
C GLY A 89 -21.29 -11.07 -8.57
N TYR A 90 -20.65 -10.48 -7.55
CA TYR A 90 -19.21 -10.26 -7.50
C TYR A 90 -18.54 -11.38 -6.70
N HIS A 91 -17.30 -11.76 -7.06
CA HIS A 91 -16.63 -12.90 -6.43
C HIS A 91 -15.23 -12.55 -5.91
N PRO A 92 -15.10 -11.58 -4.97
CA PRO A 92 -13.83 -11.31 -4.35
C PRO A 92 -13.38 -12.48 -3.48
N LYS A 93 -12.07 -12.65 -3.37
CA LYS A 93 -11.46 -13.56 -2.40
C LYS A 93 -11.29 -12.88 -1.05
N PHE A 94 -11.28 -13.66 0.01
CA PHE A 94 -10.99 -13.16 1.34
C PHE A 94 -9.61 -13.64 1.83
N HIS A 95 -8.89 -12.75 2.49
CA HIS A 95 -7.77 -13.11 3.34
C HIS A 95 -7.74 -12.23 4.59
N GLN A 96 -7.54 -12.86 5.75
CA GLN A 96 -7.38 -12.12 6.99
C GLN A 96 -6.09 -11.30 6.94
N LEU A 97 -6.16 -10.01 7.29
CA LEU A 97 -5.02 -9.10 7.35
C LEU A 97 -5.22 -8.04 8.43
N ASP A 98 -4.39 -8.07 9.46
CA ASP A 98 -4.19 -6.96 10.38
C ASP A 98 -2.91 -6.22 9.99
N ILE A 99 -3.05 -4.97 9.55
CA ILE A 99 -1.91 -4.14 9.12
C ILE A 99 -0.99 -3.72 10.28
N THR A 100 -1.37 -4.00 11.51
CA THR A 100 -0.57 -3.72 12.71
C THR A 100 0.16 -4.95 13.26
N ASP A 101 -0.07 -6.12 12.65
CA ASP A 101 0.55 -7.41 12.99
C ASP A 101 1.49 -7.85 11.86
N ASP A 102 2.79 -7.85 12.14
CA ASP A 102 3.82 -8.22 11.18
C ASP A 102 3.64 -9.65 10.66
N GLN A 103 3.24 -10.59 11.52
CA GLN A 103 3.02 -11.98 11.11
C GLN A 103 1.82 -12.13 10.18
N SER A 104 0.75 -11.36 10.43
CA SER A 104 -0.41 -11.31 9.54
C SER A 104 -0.03 -10.79 8.15
N ILE A 105 0.80 -9.75 8.07
CA ILE A 105 1.26 -9.17 6.79
C ILE A 105 2.17 -10.16 6.05
N ILE A 106 3.15 -10.75 6.73
CA ILE A 106 4.10 -11.73 6.15
C ILE A 106 3.35 -12.97 5.64
N LYS A 107 2.39 -13.50 6.41
CA LYS A 107 1.59 -14.66 6.01
C LYS A 107 0.85 -14.38 4.69
N PHE A 108 0.20 -13.23 4.58
CA PHE A 108 -0.52 -12.87 3.35
C PHE A 108 0.42 -12.60 2.18
N ASN A 109 1.54 -11.93 2.40
CA ASN A 109 2.57 -11.71 1.38
C ASN A 109 3.09 -13.04 0.79
N ASN A 110 3.41 -14.01 1.66
CA ASN A 110 3.89 -15.32 1.24
C ASN A 110 2.81 -16.09 0.45
N TYR A 111 1.56 -15.99 0.86
CA TYR A 111 0.43 -16.52 0.12
C TYR A 111 0.35 -15.91 -1.29
N LEU A 112 0.41 -14.58 -1.43
CA LEU A 112 0.37 -13.91 -2.72
C LEU A 112 1.56 -14.30 -3.61
N LEU A 113 2.75 -14.39 -3.04
CA LEU A 113 3.93 -14.80 -3.77
C LEU A 113 3.84 -16.25 -4.27
N HIS A 114 3.33 -17.16 -3.43
CA HIS A 114 3.18 -18.57 -3.78
C HIS A 114 2.09 -18.79 -4.83
N GLU A 115 0.90 -18.22 -4.64
CA GLU A 115 -0.27 -18.50 -5.49
C GLU A 115 -0.27 -17.68 -6.78
N TYR A 116 0.27 -16.45 -6.73
CA TYR A 116 0.20 -15.50 -7.85
C TYR A 116 1.57 -15.11 -8.40
N GLY A 117 2.66 -15.38 -7.68
CA GLY A 117 4.01 -14.93 -8.06
C GLY A 117 4.23 -13.42 -7.96
N GLY A 118 3.30 -12.65 -7.39
CA GLY A 118 3.43 -11.21 -7.21
C GLY A 118 2.11 -10.47 -7.03
N LEU A 119 2.16 -9.14 -7.08
CA LEU A 119 1.04 -8.24 -6.80
C LEU A 119 0.95 -7.12 -7.85
N ASP A 120 -0.24 -6.87 -8.40
CA ASP A 120 -0.46 -5.85 -9.44
C ASP A 120 -1.10 -4.58 -8.90
N VAL A 121 -2.03 -4.69 -7.92
CA VAL A 121 -2.70 -3.53 -7.32
C VAL A 121 -2.72 -3.67 -5.81
N LEU A 122 -2.23 -2.63 -5.11
CA LEU A 122 -2.32 -2.52 -3.66
C LEU A 122 -3.07 -1.25 -3.27
N ILE A 123 -4.21 -1.39 -2.60
CA ILE A 123 -4.97 -0.25 -2.07
C ILE A 123 -4.91 -0.27 -0.55
N ASN A 124 -4.13 0.64 0.00
CA ASN A 124 -3.99 0.87 1.44
C ASN A 124 -5.13 1.79 1.91
N ASN A 125 -6.28 1.16 2.22
CA ASN A 125 -7.48 1.83 2.70
C ASN A 125 -7.67 1.71 4.22
N ALA A 126 -7.18 0.64 4.85
CA ALA A 126 -7.34 0.43 6.29
C ALA A 126 -6.84 1.62 7.10
N GLY A 127 -7.65 2.05 8.06
CA GLY A 127 -7.30 3.17 8.92
C GLY A 127 -8.38 3.42 9.96
N ILE A 128 -8.04 4.24 10.96
CA ILE A 128 -8.92 4.65 12.04
C ILE A 128 -8.97 6.17 12.18
N ALA A 129 -10.05 6.65 12.78
CA ALA A 129 -10.15 8.00 13.33
C ALA A 129 -10.93 7.94 14.63
N PHE A 130 -10.47 8.67 15.62
CA PHE A 130 -11.27 8.92 16.81
C PHE A 130 -12.40 9.88 16.45
N LYS A 131 -13.58 9.67 17.02
CA LYS A 131 -14.73 10.55 16.79
C LYS A 131 -14.46 11.94 17.36
N VAL A 132 -15.09 12.97 16.82
CA VAL A 132 -14.97 14.36 17.32
C VAL A 132 -15.35 14.45 18.80
N ALA A 133 -16.33 13.65 19.24
CA ALA A 133 -16.77 13.58 20.64
C ALA A 133 -15.98 12.56 21.48
N ALA A 134 -14.86 12.01 21.00
CA ALA A 134 -14.04 11.11 21.79
C ALA A 134 -13.41 11.86 22.96
N THR A 135 -13.47 11.24 24.14
CA THR A 135 -12.91 11.77 25.40
C THR A 135 -11.51 11.19 25.70
N ASP A 136 -11.02 10.34 24.81
CA ASP A 136 -9.69 9.75 24.96
C ASP A 136 -8.62 10.84 24.98
N PRO A 137 -7.60 10.75 25.86
CA PRO A 137 -6.49 11.69 25.88
C PRO A 137 -5.79 11.79 24.51
N LEU A 138 -5.31 12.97 24.14
CA LEU A 138 -4.60 13.17 22.88
C LEU A 138 -3.42 12.21 22.68
N ALA A 139 -2.71 11.88 23.77
CA ALA A 139 -1.63 10.88 23.77
C ALA A 139 -2.10 9.50 23.24
N VAL A 140 -3.26 9.03 23.71
CA VAL A 140 -3.86 7.77 23.25
C VAL A 140 -4.27 7.87 21.78
N GLN A 141 -4.95 8.97 21.41
CA GLN A 141 -5.36 9.20 20.02
C GLN A 141 -4.16 9.27 19.08
N ALA A 142 -3.10 9.98 19.46
CA ALA A 142 -1.87 10.12 18.68
C ALA A 142 -1.18 8.77 18.48
N LYS A 143 -0.94 8.05 19.58
CA LYS A 143 -0.28 6.73 19.56
C LYS A 143 -1.03 5.75 18.66
N GLU A 144 -2.32 5.55 18.88
CA GLU A 144 -3.09 4.55 18.16
C GLU A 144 -3.30 4.95 16.68
N THR A 145 -3.58 6.24 16.42
CA THR A 145 -3.80 6.68 15.03
C THR A 145 -2.53 6.59 14.20
N ILE A 146 -1.38 7.03 14.75
CA ILE A 146 -0.09 6.95 14.04
C ILE A 146 0.33 5.48 13.87
N ARG A 147 0.16 4.64 14.90
CA ARG A 147 0.45 3.20 14.83
C ARG A 147 -0.32 2.53 13.69
N VAL A 148 -1.62 2.77 13.58
CA VAL A 148 -2.46 2.13 12.56
C VAL A 148 -2.30 2.79 11.19
N ASN A 149 -2.58 4.10 11.10
CA ASN A 149 -2.71 4.75 9.80
C ASN A 149 -1.37 4.91 9.09
N TYR A 150 -0.31 5.27 9.83
CA TYR A 150 1.00 5.51 9.24
C TYR A 150 1.88 4.25 9.28
N PHE A 151 2.24 3.77 10.47
CA PHE A 151 3.15 2.63 10.59
C PHE A 151 2.55 1.33 10.06
N GLY A 152 1.25 1.08 10.27
CA GLY A 152 0.58 -0.08 9.69
C GLY A 152 0.61 -0.07 8.16
N THR A 153 0.26 1.06 7.55
CA THR A 153 0.35 1.22 6.08
C THR A 153 1.79 1.06 5.57
N ARG A 154 2.76 1.69 6.25
CA ARG A 154 4.17 1.58 5.91
C ARG A 154 4.65 0.13 5.95
N LYS A 155 4.36 -0.60 7.02
CA LYS A 155 4.72 -2.03 7.16
C LYS A 155 4.15 -2.90 6.03
N VAL A 156 2.88 -2.69 5.65
CA VAL A 156 2.30 -3.36 4.48
C VAL A 156 3.12 -3.08 3.23
N CYS A 157 3.52 -1.82 3.01
CA CYS A 157 4.35 -1.45 1.87
C CYS A 157 5.74 -2.11 1.94
N ASP A 158 6.42 -2.04 3.08
CA ASP A 158 7.77 -2.61 3.26
C ASP A 158 7.80 -4.12 2.92
N VAL A 159 6.75 -4.86 3.30
CA VAL A 159 6.66 -6.30 3.06
C VAL A 159 6.16 -6.63 1.64
N MET A 160 5.19 -5.86 1.08
CA MET A 160 4.57 -6.20 -0.20
C MET A 160 5.24 -5.54 -1.40
N PHE A 161 6.03 -4.47 -1.24
CA PHE A 161 6.71 -3.82 -2.36
C PHE A 161 7.72 -4.72 -3.09
N PRO A 162 8.46 -5.62 -2.41
CA PRO A 162 9.33 -6.58 -3.10
C PRO A 162 8.61 -7.46 -4.11
N ILE A 163 7.34 -7.80 -3.87
CA ILE A 163 6.54 -8.67 -4.75
C ILE A 163 5.68 -7.91 -5.78
N LEU A 164 5.75 -6.57 -5.83
CA LEU A 164 5.07 -5.80 -6.87
C LEU A 164 5.61 -6.16 -8.26
N ARG A 165 4.71 -6.40 -9.19
CA ARG A 165 5.06 -6.68 -10.60
C ARG A 165 5.33 -5.38 -11.38
N PRO A 166 5.99 -5.45 -12.54
CA PRO A 166 5.99 -4.33 -13.48
C PRO A 166 4.57 -3.84 -13.74
N HIS A 167 4.41 -2.52 -13.88
CA HIS A 167 3.11 -1.86 -14.06
C HIS A 167 2.16 -1.93 -12.85
N ALA A 168 2.66 -2.27 -11.67
CA ALA A 168 1.82 -2.28 -10.48
C ALA A 168 1.34 -0.88 -10.08
N ARG A 169 0.16 -0.82 -9.47
CA ARG A 169 -0.47 0.41 -8.96
C ARG A 169 -0.64 0.32 -7.45
N VAL A 170 -0.11 1.30 -6.74
CA VAL A 170 -0.26 1.44 -5.29
C VAL A 170 -1.05 2.70 -4.99
N VAL A 171 -2.11 2.56 -4.21
CA VAL A 171 -3.00 3.68 -3.84
C VAL A 171 -3.09 3.78 -2.33
N HIS A 172 -2.78 4.95 -1.81
CA HIS A 172 -2.93 5.25 -0.38
C HIS A 172 -4.15 6.14 -0.14
N LEU A 173 -5.10 5.69 0.67
CA LEU A 173 -6.19 6.56 1.11
C LEU A 173 -5.69 7.58 2.12
N SER A 174 -5.60 8.80 1.67
CA SER A 174 -5.25 9.98 2.45
C SER A 174 -6.47 10.87 2.72
N SER A 175 -6.32 12.19 2.69
CA SER A 175 -7.40 13.16 2.92
C SER A 175 -7.06 14.50 2.28
N THR A 176 -8.04 15.31 1.80
CA THR A 176 -7.82 16.71 1.38
C THR A 176 -7.41 17.59 2.54
N LEU A 177 -7.71 17.13 3.72
CA LEU A 177 -7.26 17.81 4.91
C LEU A 177 -5.73 17.90 5.01
N ASN A 178 -4.97 17.19 4.14
CA ASN A 178 -3.51 17.26 4.10
C ASN A 178 -3.01 18.67 3.93
N TYR A 179 -3.50 19.36 2.91
CA TYR A 179 -3.12 20.74 2.65
C TYR A 179 -3.61 21.67 3.77
N CYS A 180 -4.91 21.62 4.09
CA CYS A 180 -5.46 22.37 5.20
C CYS A 180 -4.82 22.02 6.54
N HIS A 181 -4.36 20.77 6.72
CA HIS A 181 -3.70 20.33 7.95
C HIS A 181 -2.22 20.65 7.95
N LEU A 182 -1.53 20.58 6.80
CA LEU A 182 -0.17 21.07 6.72
C LEU A 182 -0.12 22.56 7.10
N LEU A 183 -1.08 23.36 6.62
CA LEU A 183 -1.20 24.79 7.01
C LEU A 183 -1.56 24.99 8.47
N LYS A 184 -2.28 24.04 9.10
CA LYS A 184 -2.64 24.09 10.52
C LYS A 184 -1.49 23.67 11.45
N ILE A 185 -0.42 23.08 10.92
CA ILE A 185 0.80 22.86 11.69
C ILE A 185 1.44 24.22 11.92
N PRO A 186 1.53 24.74 13.16
CA PRO A 186 2.01 26.11 13.42
C PRO A 186 3.46 26.29 13.00
N SER A 187 4.28 25.26 13.16
CA SER A 187 5.70 25.31 12.86
C SER A 187 5.95 25.31 11.36
N GLU A 188 6.40 26.46 10.83
CA GLU A 188 6.86 26.58 9.45
C GLU A 188 8.00 25.59 9.13
N LEU A 189 8.89 25.34 10.10
CA LEU A 189 9.98 24.38 9.96
C LEU A 189 9.45 22.97 9.73
N LEU A 190 8.42 22.53 10.47
CA LEU A 190 7.79 21.22 10.28
C LEU A 190 7.08 21.13 8.92
N ARG A 191 6.36 22.18 8.52
CA ARG A 191 5.75 22.24 7.19
C ARG A 191 6.79 22.06 6.09
N LYS A 192 7.91 22.81 6.16
CA LYS A 192 9.02 22.67 5.22
C LYS A 192 9.63 21.28 5.22
N LYS A 193 9.82 20.66 6.40
CA LYS A 193 10.34 19.28 6.50
C LYS A 193 9.39 18.28 5.85
N LEU A 194 8.10 18.33 6.16
CA LEU A 194 7.08 17.39 5.64
C LEU A 194 6.86 17.52 4.13
N SER A 195 7.06 18.72 3.56
CA SER A 195 6.91 18.99 2.12
C SER A 195 8.23 18.87 1.33
N ALA A 196 9.38 18.67 2.01
CA ALA A 196 10.68 18.65 1.37
C ALA A 196 10.80 17.54 0.30
N GLY A 197 11.32 17.89 -0.87
CA GLY A 197 11.52 16.95 -1.97
C GLY A 197 12.56 15.84 -1.68
N ASN A 198 13.47 16.06 -0.71
CA ASN A 198 14.50 15.13 -0.27
C ASN A 198 14.16 14.42 1.05
N LEU A 199 12.92 14.54 1.56
CA LEU A 199 12.48 13.83 2.76
C LEU A 199 12.69 12.32 2.57
N THR A 200 13.24 11.65 3.60
CA THR A 200 13.43 10.19 3.63
C THR A 200 12.39 9.52 4.53
N VAL A 201 12.22 8.21 4.39
CA VAL A 201 11.31 7.43 5.25
C VAL A 201 11.72 7.55 6.71
N ASP A 202 13.02 7.42 7.04
CA ASP A 202 13.51 7.50 8.43
C ASP A 202 13.23 8.87 9.06
N HIS A 203 13.44 9.96 8.30
CA HIS A 203 13.10 11.30 8.77
C HIS A 203 11.60 11.47 8.98
N LEU A 204 10.78 10.95 8.09
CA LEU A 204 9.32 11.00 8.21
C LEU A 204 8.84 10.19 9.43
N ASP A 205 9.40 9.00 9.65
CA ASP A 205 9.14 8.18 10.85
C ASP A 205 9.47 8.97 12.13
N GLY A 206 10.65 9.61 12.13
CA GLY A 206 11.07 10.48 13.24
C GLY A 206 10.06 11.58 13.53
N LEU A 207 9.49 12.22 12.49
CA LEU A 207 8.45 13.25 12.65
C LEU A 207 7.12 12.68 13.18
N MET A 208 6.71 11.49 12.74
CA MET A 208 5.51 10.83 13.24
C MET A 208 5.65 10.42 14.71
N LEU A 209 6.81 9.90 15.10
CA LEU A 209 7.13 9.57 16.50
C LEU A 209 7.27 10.82 17.36
N ASP A 210 7.80 11.92 16.80
CA ASP A 210 7.87 13.21 17.48
C ASP A 210 6.49 13.74 17.85
N PHE A 211 5.52 13.63 16.92
CA PHE A 211 4.13 13.96 17.22
C PHE A 211 3.56 13.14 18.37
N VAL A 212 3.80 11.83 18.41
CA VAL A 212 3.33 10.94 19.49
C VAL A 212 3.94 11.36 20.82
N ARG A 213 5.27 11.55 20.87
CA ARG A 213 5.97 12.01 22.09
C ARG A 213 5.45 13.36 22.56
N SER A 214 5.23 14.29 21.62
CA SER A 214 4.68 15.61 21.92
C SER A 214 3.30 15.53 22.56
N ALA A 215 2.45 14.61 22.08
CA ALA A 215 1.13 14.37 22.66
C ALA A 215 1.18 13.74 24.08
N GLU A 216 2.26 13.04 24.42
CA GLU A 216 2.46 12.42 25.74
C GLU A 216 2.99 13.42 26.81
N GLN A 217 3.74 14.45 26.41
CA GLN A 217 4.53 15.30 27.32
C GLN A 217 3.86 16.60 27.81
N ASP A 218 2.68 16.90 27.40
CA ASP A 218 1.71 17.89 27.91
C ASP A 218 2.18 19.31 28.27
N LYS A 219 3.21 19.96 27.75
CA LYS A 219 3.31 21.43 27.97
C LYS A 219 4.11 22.30 27.00
N GLU A 220 5.25 21.95 26.50
CA GLU A 220 6.05 22.89 25.67
C GLU A 220 6.36 22.38 24.25
N VAL A 221 6.37 21.10 24.06
CA VAL A 221 6.63 20.45 22.77
C VAL A 221 5.39 20.55 21.85
N HIS A 222 4.22 20.82 22.39
CA HIS A 222 2.98 21.07 21.65
C HIS A 222 3.04 22.27 20.69
N LEU A 223 3.92 23.23 20.88
CA LEU A 223 4.01 24.44 20.04
C LEU A 223 4.22 24.11 18.55
N HIS A 224 4.95 23.04 18.25
CA HIS A 224 5.20 22.65 16.85
C HIS A 224 4.00 21.94 16.20
N TRP A 225 3.22 21.21 17.00
CA TRP A 225 2.05 20.43 16.54
C TRP A 225 0.71 20.98 17.07
N ALA A 226 0.70 22.16 17.67
CA ALA A 226 -0.48 22.72 18.32
C ALA A 226 -1.69 22.76 17.38
N GLY A 227 -2.83 22.24 17.86
CA GLY A 227 -4.07 22.18 17.09
C GLY A 227 -4.12 21.12 15.99
N ALA A 228 -3.05 20.35 15.77
CA ALA A 228 -3.06 19.24 14.84
C ALA A 228 -3.76 18.02 15.45
N SER A 229 -4.77 17.45 14.76
CA SER A 229 -5.38 16.19 15.19
C SER A 229 -4.52 15.00 14.76
N ALA A 230 -4.58 13.92 15.56
CA ALA A 230 -3.86 12.67 15.25
C ALA A 230 -4.19 12.14 13.85
N TYR A 231 -5.46 12.21 13.45
CA TYR A 231 -5.89 11.82 12.12
C TYR A 231 -5.21 12.67 11.04
N SER A 232 -5.19 13.98 11.21
CA SER A 232 -4.59 14.93 10.26
C SER A 232 -3.10 14.66 10.05
N VAL A 233 -2.36 14.53 11.15
CA VAL A 233 -0.92 14.23 11.11
C VAL A 233 -0.67 12.90 10.40
N SER A 234 -1.45 11.86 10.71
CA SER A 234 -1.33 10.57 10.03
C SER A 234 -1.53 10.68 8.52
N LYS A 235 -2.51 11.48 8.06
CA LYS A 235 -2.82 11.64 6.63
C LYS A 235 -1.80 12.51 5.89
N VAL A 236 -1.25 13.54 6.54
CA VAL A 236 -0.06 14.25 6.03
C VAL A 236 1.12 13.30 5.88
N GLY A 237 1.37 12.45 6.89
CA GLY A 237 2.40 11.40 6.84
C GLY A 237 2.22 10.46 5.65
N ILE A 238 1.00 10.00 5.38
CA ILE A 238 0.68 9.14 4.23
C ILE A 238 0.95 9.83 2.90
N SER A 239 0.60 11.11 2.76
CA SER A 239 0.88 11.85 1.52
C SER A 239 2.37 12.10 1.30
N ALA A 240 3.12 12.38 2.38
CA ALA A 240 4.57 12.47 2.32
C ALA A 240 5.22 11.13 1.96
N LEU A 241 4.77 10.02 2.59
CA LEU A 241 5.23 8.67 2.30
C LEU A 241 5.01 8.31 0.81
N THR A 242 3.86 8.66 0.25
CA THR A 242 3.54 8.44 -1.18
C THR A 242 4.61 9.03 -2.10
N ARG A 243 5.03 10.29 -1.85
CA ARG A 243 6.05 10.97 -2.66
C ARG A 243 7.43 10.31 -2.50
N ILE A 244 7.78 9.91 -1.28
CA ILE A 244 9.05 9.22 -1.01
C ILE A 244 9.08 7.90 -1.77
N GLN A 245 8.06 7.06 -1.62
CA GLN A 245 7.97 5.76 -2.27
C GLN A 245 7.96 5.86 -3.80
N GLN A 246 7.23 6.81 -4.38
CA GLN A 246 7.27 7.02 -5.82
C GLN A 246 8.66 7.42 -6.30
N ARG A 247 9.37 8.30 -5.59
CA ARG A 247 10.76 8.68 -5.93
C ARG A 247 11.70 7.47 -5.90
N GLU A 248 11.53 6.55 -4.95
CA GLU A 248 12.31 5.30 -4.89
C GLU A 248 12.03 4.41 -6.10
N PHE A 249 10.77 4.32 -6.56
CA PHE A 249 10.42 3.56 -7.76
C PHE A 249 10.90 4.19 -9.06
N LEU A 250 11.11 5.49 -9.15
CA LEU A 250 11.72 6.12 -10.33
C LEU A 250 13.15 5.62 -10.58
N ASN A 251 13.85 5.23 -9.51
CA ASN A 251 15.21 4.68 -9.55
C ASN A 251 15.23 3.14 -9.56
N ASN A 252 14.08 2.48 -9.59
CA ASN A 252 13.97 1.03 -9.55
C ASN A 252 14.03 0.43 -10.96
N LYS A 253 14.64 -0.76 -11.09
CA LYS A 253 14.71 -1.47 -12.38
C LYS A 253 13.35 -2.01 -12.85
N ARG A 254 12.38 -2.19 -11.96
CA ARG A 254 11.02 -2.60 -12.31
C ARG A 254 10.30 -1.43 -12.97
N MET A 255 9.77 -1.67 -14.16
CA MET A 255 9.16 -0.63 -14.96
C MET A 255 7.78 -0.23 -14.46
N ASP A 256 7.51 1.05 -14.49
CA ASP A 256 6.18 1.66 -14.38
C ASP A 256 5.40 1.30 -13.11
N ILE A 257 6.05 1.15 -11.96
CA ILE A 257 5.36 1.08 -10.68
C ILE A 257 4.92 2.49 -10.29
N VAL A 258 3.63 2.66 -10.02
CA VAL A 258 3.03 3.96 -9.72
C VAL A 258 2.41 3.95 -8.32
N VAL A 259 2.82 4.90 -7.48
CA VAL A 259 2.30 5.11 -6.13
C VAL A 259 1.63 6.47 -6.08
N ASN A 260 0.33 6.52 -5.76
CA ASN A 260 -0.43 7.75 -5.59
C ASN A 260 -1.20 7.76 -4.28
N SER A 261 -1.48 8.94 -3.75
CA SER A 261 -2.43 9.13 -2.66
C SER A 261 -3.73 9.72 -3.17
N VAL A 262 -4.84 9.37 -2.50
CA VAL A 262 -6.17 9.84 -2.91
C VAL A 262 -6.92 10.44 -1.73
N HIS A 263 -7.79 11.41 -2.03
CA HIS A 263 -8.83 11.87 -1.11
C HIS A 263 -10.20 11.36 -1.58
N PRO A 264 -10.91 10.62 -0.72
CA PRO A 264 -12.20 10.04 -1.09
C PRO A 264 -13.38 11.03 -1.01
N GLY A 265 -13.19 12.24 -0.50
CA GLY A 265 -14.27 13.15 -0.15
C GLY A 265 -14.79 12.95 1.28
N TYR A 266 -15.86 13.64 1.64
CA TYR A 266 -16.55 13.46 2.92
C TYR A 266 -17.65 12.43 2.76
N VAL A 267 -17.31 11.19 3.04
CA VAL A 267 -18.12 10.00 2.72
C VAL A 267 -18.94 9.56 3.93
N ASP A 268 -20.18 9.15 3.70
CA ASP A 268 -21.09 8.59 4.69
C ASP A 268 -20.62 7.20 5.12
N THR A 269 -19.99 7.13 6.28
CA THR A 269 -19.42 5.91 6.89
C THR A 269 -19.49 5.99 8.41
N ASP A 270 -19.21 4.87 9.08
CA ASP A 270 -19.05 4.82 10.55
C ASP A 270 -17.98 5.82 11.04
N MET A 271 -16.90 6.01 10.27
CA MET A 271 -15.80 6.91 10.62
C MET A 271 -16.28 8.36 10.71
N THR A 272 -17.16 8.79 9.82
CA THR A 272 -17.75 10.12 9.79
C THR A 272 -19.03 10.23 10.64
N SER A 273 -19.40 9.18 11.39
CA SER A 273 -20.65 9.07 12.15
C SER A 273 -21.88 9.31 11.25
N HIS A 274 -21.82 8.84 10.01
CA HIS A 274 -22.87 8.99 8.99
C HIS A 274 -23.25 10.44 8.67
N LYS A 275 -22.25 11.37 8.80
CA LYS A 275 -22.42 12.80 8.46
C LYS A 275 -21.80 13.16 7.10
N GLY A 276 -21.25 12.19 6.41
CA GLY A 276 -20.70 12.39 5.08
C GLY A 276 -21.79 12.74 4.05
N THR A 277 -21.41 13.57 3.07
CA THR A 277 -22.32 14.00 1.99
C THR A 277 -22.22 13.14 0.75
N LEU A 278 -21.22 12.28 0.68
CA LEU A 278 -20.98 11.37 -0.45
C LEU A 278 -21.30 9.93 -0.05
N THR A 279 -21.84 9.16 -1.00
CA THR A 279 -21.98 7.70 -0.83
C THR A 279 -20.61 7.01 -0.83
N ILE A 280 -20.55 5.76 -0.33
CA ILE A 280 -19.31 4.97 -0.37
C ILE A 280 -18.84 4.73 -1.80
N ALA A 281 -19.77 4.55 -2.76
CA ALA A 281 -19.45 4.42 -4.18
C ALA A 281 -18.78 5.68 -4.74
N GLN A 282 -19.30 6.87 -4.43
CA GLN A 282 -18.68 8.14 -4.79
C GLN A 282 -17.29 8.29 -4.13
N GLY A 283 -17.14 7.83 -2.88
CA GLY A 283 -15.85 7.83 -2.18
C GLY A 283 -14.80 6.89 -2.78
N ALA A 284 -15.21 5.84 -3.49
CA ALA A 284 -14.30 4.90 -4.15
C ALA A 284 -13.72 5.43 -5.48
N VAL A 285 -14.32 6.46 -6.10
CA VAL A 285 -14.01 6.91 -7.46
C VAL A 285 -12.52 7.24 -7.67
N SER A 286 -11.92 8.03 -6.79
CA SER A 286 -10.50 8.41 -6.92
C SER A 286 -9.56 7.23 -6.71
N SER A 287 -9.92 6.29 -5.81
CA SER A 287 -9.14 5.08 -5.56
C SER A 287 -9.17 4.15 -6.76
N LEU A 288 -10.34 3.92 -7.36
CA LEU A 288 -10.50 3.11 -8.56
C LEU A 288 -9.78 3.74 -9.76
N TYR A 289 -9.90 5.06 -9.93
CA TYR A 289 -9.17 5.78 -10.96
C TYR A 289 -7.65 5.57 -10.83
N ALA A 290 -7.08 5.76 -9.64
CA ALA A 290 -5.65 5.60 -9.42
C ALA A 290 -5.17 4.13 -9.54
N ALA A 291 -6.01 3.17 -9.14
CA ALA A 291 -5.71 1.74 -9.21
C ALA A 291 -5.77 1.16 -10.62
N LEU A 292 -6.56 1.76 -11.51
CA LEU A 292 -6.81 1.31 -12.88
C LEU A 292 -6.13 2.20 -13.94
N LEU A 293 -5.15 3.01 -13.53
CA LEU A 293 -4.34 3.80 -14.46
C LEU A 293 -3.68 2.89 -15.50
N PRO A 294 -3.65 3.30 -16.79
CA PRO A 294 -3.07 2.49 -17.86
C PRO A 294 -1.56 2.27 -17.64
N GLU A 295 -1.04 1.25 -18.30
CA GLU A 295 0.39 0.96 -18.29
C GLU A 295 1.19 2.08 -18.99
N ASN A 296 2.44 2.31 -18.53
CA ASN A 296 3.38 3.29 -19.06
C ASN A 296 2.87 4.75 -19.00
N ILE A 297 2.03 5.06 -18.01
CA ILE A 297 1.55 6.41 -17.79
C ILE A 297 2.72 7.34 -17.41
N THR A 298 2.67 8.59 -17.86
CA THR A 298 3.63 9.62 -17.45
C THR A 298 3.20 10.29 -16.15
N GLU A 299 1.94 10.60 -16.00
CA GLU A 299 1.29 11.22 -14.84
C GLU A 299 -0.13 10.67 -14.66
N PRO A 300 -0.65 10.58 -13.42
CA PRO A 300 -0.04 10.98 -12.15
C PRO A 300 0.92 9.95 -11.53
N LYS A 301 2.06 10.40 -10.98
CA LYS A 301 3.04 9.60 -10.24
C LYS A 301 3.49 10.34 -8.99
N GLY A 302 3.29 9.76 -7.80
CA GLY A 302 3.55 10.42 -6.52
C GLY A 302 2.57 11.55 -6.21
N ALA A 303 1.45 11.57 -6.90
CA ALA A 303 0.47 12.65 -6.86
C ALA A 303 -0.55 12.47 -5.73
N HIS A 304 -1.23 13.57 -5.41
CA HIS A 304 -2.44 13.56 -4.58
C HIS A 304 -3.66 13.85 -5.44
N ILE A 305 -4.61 12.91 -5.46
CA ILE A 305 -5.77 12.91 -6.37
C ILE A 305 -7.05 13.12 -5.55
N LEU A 306 -7.81 14.13 -5.88
CA LEU A 306 -9.10 14.41 -5.24
C LEU A 306 -10.21 13.47 -5.72
N GLN A 307 -11.35 13.44 -5.00
CA GLN A 307 -12.49 12.59 -5.33
C GLN A 307 -13.04 12.80 -6.75
N ASN A 308 -12.86 13.99 -7.32
CA ASN A 308 -13.23 14.33 -8.70
C ASN A 308 -12.12 14.04 -9.72
N LYS A 309 -11.06 13.32 -9.32
CA LYS A 309 -9.88 12.97 -10.11
C LYS A 309 -8.93 14.15 -10.40
N THR A 310 -9.15 15.33 -9.82
CA THR A 310 -8.22 16.46 -9.95
C THR A 310 -6.92 16.13 -9.19
N ILE A 311 -5.79 16.37 -9.83
CA ILE A 311 -4.46 16.24 -9.24
C ILE A 311 -4.10 17.57 -8.59
N VAL A 312 -3.66 17.51 -7.32
CA VAL A 312 -3.25 18.70 -6.58
C VAL A 312 -1.88 18.53 -5.96
N ASP A 313 -1.12 19.61 -5.96
CA ASP A 313 0.11 19.67 -5.15
C ASP A 313 -0.25 20.09 -3.72
N TRP A 314 -0.33 19.12 -2.83
CA TRP A 314 -0.67 19.36 -1.44
C TRP A 314 0.46 20.04 -0.64
N THR A 315 1.61 20.29 -1.22
CA THR A 315 2.78 20.93 -0.58
C THR A 315 2.83 22.44 -0.79
N THR A 316 2.12 22.95 -1.77
CA THR A 316 2.05 24.38 -2.10
C THR A 316 0.72 24.99 -1.67
N PRO A 317 0.69 26.26 -1.21
CA PRO A 317 -0.54 27.00 -1.01
C PRO A 317 -1.31 27.19 -2.33
N PHE A 318 -2.65 27.07 -2.27
CA PHE A 318 -3.53 27.49 -3.36
C PHE A 318 -3.58 29.00 -3.43
#